data_b26c9f232fc8a16de66be95e5ed162eb
#
_entry.id   b26c9f232fc8a16de66be95e5ed162eb
#
_cell.length_a   1.000
_cell.length_b   1.000
_cell.length_c   1.000
_cell.angle_alpha   90.00
_cell.angle_beta   90.00
_cell.angle_gamma   90.00
#
_symmetry.space_group_name_H-M   'P 1'
#
loop_
_entity.id
_entity.type
_entity.pdbx_description
1 polymer ?
#
loop_
_entity_poly.entity_id
_entity_poly.type
_entity_poly.pdbx_seq_one_letter_code
_entity_poly.pdbx_strand_id
1 'polypeptide(L)'
;MIYLDNCATTKVREEVLEKMYDSFKDSFANASSLHRLGLKSEKIIKESREFIADYLKVDSKEIFFTSGGTESNNIAIQSIINNSKYNK
;
A
#
# COMPACT_ATOMS: atom_id res chain seq x y z
N MET A 1 26.33 11.56 11.16
CA MET A 1 25.47 10.88 12.18
C MET A 1 25.35 9.41 11.82
N ILE A 2 25.50 8.55 12.79
CA ILE A 2 25.29 7.10 12.59
C ILE A 2 23.92 6.74 13.17
N TYR A 3 23.06 6.17 12.32
CA TYR A 3 21.71 5.77 12.72
C TYR A 3 21.67 4.24 12.92
N LEU A 4 21.39 3.80 14.12
CA LEU A 4 21.42 2.37 14.49
C LEU A 4 20.05 1.80 14.83
N ASP A 5 18.97 2.49 14.48
CA ASP A 5 17.59 2.08 14.80
C ASP A 5 16.77 1.74 13.54
N ASN A 6 17.41 1.10 12.57
CA ASN A 6 16.75 0.73 11.31
C ASN A 6 15.63 -0.32 11.48
N CYS A 7 15.58 -1.00 12.61
CA CYS A 7 14.47 -1.90 12.92
C CYS A 7 13.16 -1.15 13.14
N ALA A 8 13.24 0.09 13.65
CA ALA A 8 12.07 0.93 13.87
C ALA A 8 11.69 1.69 12.59
N THR A 9 12.66 2.34 11.97
CA THR A 9 12.46 3.11 10.73
C THR A 9 13.70 3.09 9.86
N THR A 10 13.50 3.30 8.59
CA THR A 10 14.59 3.47 7.63
C THR A 10 14.42 4.79 6.90
N LYS A 11 15.54 5.35 6.45
CA LYS A 11 15.51 6.58 5.65
C LYS A 11 14.88 6.27 4.30
N VAL A 12 13.95 7.12 3.86
CA VAL A 12 13.32 6.99 2.54
C VAL A 12 14.36 7.29 1.46
N ARG A 13 14.41 6.46 0.42
CA ARG A 13 15.33 6.64 -0.70
C ARG A 13 14.93 7.87 -1.51
N GLU A 14 15.94 8.53 -2.12
CA GLU A 14 15.69 9.76 -2.90
C GLU A 14 14.69 9.55 -4.04
N GLU A 15 14.79 8.43 -4.76
CA GLU A 15 13.89 8.13 -5.88
C GLU A 15 12.43 7.99 -5.40
N VAL A 16 12.24 7.47 -4.20
CA VAL A 16 10.92 7.33 -3.59
C VAL A 16 10.37 8.69 -3.18
N LEU A 17 11.22 9.55 -2.58
CA LEU A 17 10.83 10.91 -2.20
C LEU A 17 10.38 11.72 -3.41
N GLU A 18 11.09 11.61 -4.53
CA GLU A 18 10.73 12.29 -5.77
C GLU A 18 9.35 11.83 -6.28
N LYS A 19 9.08 10.54 -6.26
CA LYS A 19 7.78 9.98 -6.65
C LYS A 19 6.67 10.43 -5.72
N MET A 20 6.93 10.48 -4.43
CA MET A 20 5.96 10.99 -3.45
C MET A 20 5.64 12.47 -3.70
N TYR A 21 6.67 13.27 -3.94
CA TYR A 21 6.50 14.69 -4.25
C TYR A 21 5.62 14.89 -5.49
N ASP A 22 5.92 14.17 -6.57
CA ASP A 22 5.16 14.25 -7.81
C ASP A 22 3.70 13.82 -7.59
N SER A 23 3.48 12.78 -6.79
CA SER A 23 2.14 12.30 -6.47
C SER A 23 1.33 13.34 -5.69
N PHE A 24 1.93 13.98 -4.69
CA PHE A 24 1.27 15.04 -3.93
C PHE A 24 0.96 16.27 -4.79
N LYS A 25 1.82 16.58 -5.74
CA LYS A 25 1.67 17.73 -6.61
C LYS A 25 0.65 17.50 -7.72
N ASP A 26 0.75 16.38 -8.43
CA ASP A 26 0.03 16.13 -9.68
C ASP A 26 -1.09 15.09 -9.58
N SER A 27 -1.10 14.28 -8.55
CA SER A 27 -2.07 13.18 -8.38
C SER A 27 -2.67 13.19 -6.98
N PHE A 28 -3.02 14.37 -6.48
CA PHE A 28 -3.49 14.59 -5.12
C PHE A 28 -4.96 14.23 -4.90
N ALA A 29 -5.72 14.02 -5.96
CA ALA A 29 -7.15 13.79 -5.85
C ALA A 29 -7.47 12.42 -5.24
N ASN A 30 -8.62 12.33 -4.59
CA ASN A 30 -9.10 11.08 -4.01
C ASN A 30 -9.37 10.06 -5.13
N ALA A 31 -8.78 8.88 -5.00
CA ALA A 31 -8.94 7.79 -5.97
C ALA A 31 -10.39 7.30 -6.10
N SER A 32 -11.23 7.55 -5.09
CA SER A 32 -12.65 7.21 -5.13
C SER A 32 -13.50 8.19 -5.93
N SER A 33 -12.95 9.36 -6.28
CA SER A 33 -13.69 10.38 -7.03
C SER A 33 -13.84 9.98 -8.50
N LEU A 34 -15.02 10.22 -9.07
CA LEU A 34 -15.35 9.79 -10.42
C LEU A 34 -14.93 10.78 -11.51
N HIS A 35 -14.24 11.86 -11.15
CA HIS A 35 -13.71 12.81 -12.14
C HIS A 35 -12.29 12.39 -12.59
N ARG A 36 -11.78 13.07 -13.63
CA ARG A 36 -10.50 12.74 -14.27
C ARG A 36 -9.33 12.63 -13.28
N LEU A 37 -9.25 13.55 -12.31
CA LEU A 37 -8.15 13.55 -11.34
C LEU A 37 -8.22 12.36 -10.40
N GLY A 38 -9.44 11.96 -10.00
CA GLY A 38 -9.65 10.76 -9.20
C GLY A 38 -9.27 9.49 -9.95
N LEU A 39 -9.63 9.41 -11.23
CA LEU A 39 -9.28 8.27 -12.09
C LEU A 39 -7.77 8.16 -12.29
N LYS A 40 -7.07 9.29 -12.38
CA LYS A 40 -5.61 9.30 -12.46
C LYS A 40 -4.97 8.71 -11.20
N SER A 41 -5.47 9.09 -10.02
CA SER A 41 -4.99 8.57 -8.74
C SER A 41 -5.28 7.07 -8.61
N GLU A 42 -6.48 6.64 -9.00
CA GLU A 42 -6.87 5.23 -8.99
C GLU A 42 -5.95 4.38 -9.89
N LYS A 43 -5.62 4.89 -11.07
CA LYS A 43 -4.70 4.21 -11.99
C LYS A 43 -3.33 3.98 -11.37
N ILE A 44 -2.79 4.97 -10.66
CA ILE A 44 -1.50 4.87 -9.99
C ILE A 44 -1.54 3.76 -8.92
N ILE A 45 -2.59 3.73 -8.12
CA ILE A 45 -2.76 2.70 -7.08
C ILE A 45 -2.88 1.32 -7.72
N LYS A 46 -3.67 1.20 -8.78
CA LYS A 46 -3.86 -0.06 -9.50
C LYS A 46 -2.54 -0.59 -10.08
N GLU A 47 -1.78 0.28 -10.75
CA GLU A 47 -0.48 -0.09 -11.33
C GLU A 47 0.52 -0.50 -10.25
N SER A 48 0.53 0.18 -9.11
CA SER A 48 1.40 -0.16 -7.98
C SER A 48 1.03 -1.53 -7.40
N ARG A 49 -0.26 -1.81 -7.27
CA ARG A 49 -0.76 -3.11 -6.79
C ARG A 49 -0.36 -4.23 -7.73
N GLU A 50 -0.53 -4.03 -9.02
CA GLU A 50 -0.16 -5.01 -10.04
C GLU A 50 1.34 -5.28 -10.05
N PHE A 51 2.15 -4.24 -9.90
CA PHE A 51 3.60 -4.38 -9.82
C PHE A 51 4.03 -5.27 -8.64
N ILE A 52 3.46 -5.02 -7.45
CA ILE A 52 3.77 -5.82 -6.26
C ILE A 52 3.29 -7.26 -6.44
N ALA A 53 2.10 -7.44 -6.99
CA ALA A 53 1.53 -8.76 -7.24
C ALA A 53 2.39 -9.57 -8.21
N ASP A 54 2.86 -8.95 -9.28
CA ASP A 54 3.75 -9.60 -10.25
C ASP A 54 5.08 -9.99 -9.61
N TYR A 55 5.63 -9.12 -8.78
CA TYR A 55 6.88 -9.40 -8.06
C TYR A 55 6.74 -10.60 -7.12
N LEU A 56 5.61 -10.69 -6.41
CA LEU A 56 5.32 -11.79 -5.48
C LEU A 56 4.68 -13.00 -6.16
N LYS A 57 4.37 -12.90 -7.46
CA LYS A 57 3.72 -13.97 -8.23
C LYS A 57 2.37 -14.37 -7.65
N VAL A 58 1.58 -13.39 -7.29
CA VAL A 58 0.21 -13.57 -6.78
C VAL A 58 -0.76 -12.72 -7.61
N ASP A 59 -2.06 -12.92 -7.40
CA ASP A 59 -3.09 -12.10 -8.04
C ASP A 59 -3.12 -10.71 -7.38
N SER A 60 -3.35 -9.66 -8.15
CA SER A 60 -3.44 -8.30 -7.63
C SER A 60 -4.55 -8.14 -6.59
N LYS A 61 -5.58 -8.97 -6.64
CA LYS A 61 -6.65 -9.00 -5.63
C LYS A 61 -6.18 -9.46 -4.26
N GLU A 62 -5.01 -10.08 -4.18
CA GLU A 62 -4.42 -10.53 -2.93
C GLU A 62 -3.55 -9.46 -2.25
N ILE A 63 -3.40 -8.29 -2.88
CA ILE A 63 -2.61 -7.19 -2.36
C ILE A 63 -3.54 -6.13 -1.75
N PHE A 64 -3.34 -5.83 -0.48
CA PHE A 64 -4.11 -4.84 0.27
C PHE A 64 -3.18 -3.78 0.85
N PHE A 65 -3.42 -2.52 0.52
CA PHE A 65 -2.69 -1.41 1.12
C PHE A 65 -3.33 -1.02 2.44
N THR A 66 -2.51 -0.84 3.45
CA THR A 66 -2.95 -0.45 4.80
C THR A 66 -2.16 0.76 5.28
N SER A 67 -2.60 1.35 6.39
CA SER A 67 -1.92 2.50 6.99
C SER A 67 -0.61 2.13 7.68
N GLY A 68 -0.39 0.86 7.97
CA GLY A 68 0.83 0.39 8.65
C GLY A 68 0.70 -1.04 9.16
N GLY A 69 1.74 -1.51 9.84
CA GLY A 69 1.80 -2.89 10.33
C GLY A 69 0.70 -3.27 11.31
N THR A 70 0.29 -2.32 12.16
CA THR A 70 -0.79 -2.56 13.13
C THR A 70 -2.10 -2.91 12.44
N GLU A 71 -2.51 -2.12 11.44
CA GLU A 71 -3.71 -2.39 10.67
C GLU A 71 -3.59 -3.70 9.89
N SER A 72 -2.43 -3.94 9.26
CA SER A 72 -2.17 -5.18 8.52
C SER A 72 -2.32 -6.41 9.40
N ASN A 73 -1.75 -6.38 10.60
CA ASN A 73 -1.83 -7.49 11.55
C ASN A 73 -3.28 -7.73 12.00
N ASN A 74 -4.03 -6.67 12.29
CA ASN A 74 -5.42 -6.78 12.70
C ASN A 74 -6.29 -7.36 11.59
N ILE A 75 -6.11 -6.90 10.35
CA ILE A 75 -6.84 -7.44 9.20
C ILE A 75 -6.52 -8.92 9.01
N ALA A 76 -5.25 -9.31 9.07
CA ALA A 76 -4.83 -10.70 8.88
C ALA A 76 -5.44 -11.61 9.95
N ILE A 77 -5.38 -11.21 11.22
CA ILE A 77 -5.92 -11.99 12.33
C ILE A 77 -7.45 -12.12 12.21
N GLN A 78 -8.14 -11.01 11.97
CA GLN A 78 -9.61 -11.00 11.82
C GLN A 78 -10.06 -11.86 10.64
N SER A 79 -9.33 -11.80 9.53
CA SER A 79 -9.65 -12.59 8.34
C SER A 79 -9.56 -14.09 8.61
N ILE A 80 -8.52 -14.51 9.35
CA ILE A 80 -8.34 -15.92 9.73
C ILE A 80 -9.46 -16.36 10.67
N ILE A 81 -9.78 -15.57 11.70
CA ILE A 81 -10.81 -15.89 12.67
C ILE A 81 -12.18 -16.02 11.98
N ASN A 82 -12.53 -15.05 11.13
CA ASN A 82 -13.84 -14.99 10.50
C ASN A 82 -14.05 -16.07 9.42
N ASN A 83 -12.99 -16.53 8.81
CA ASN A 83 -13.06 -17.49 7.69
C ASN A 83 -12.53 -18.87 8.05
N SER A 84 -12.15 -19.12 9.30
CA SER A 84 -11.61 -20.40 9.72
C SER A 84 -12.69 -21.48 9.78
N LYS A 85 -12.40 -22.66 9.20
CA LYS A 85 -13.24 -23.85 9.32
C LYS A 85 -13.32 -24.37 10.75
N TYR A 86 -12.36 -24.03 11.56
CA TYR A 86 -12.20 -24.55 12.92
C TYR A 86 -12.66 -23.57 13.99
N ASN A 87 -13.20 -22.45 13.57
CA ASN A 87 -13.74 -21.45 14.47
C ASN A 87 -15.14 -21.87 14.92
N LYS A 88 -15.19 -22.47 16.09
CA LYS A 88 -16.43 -22.92 16.68
C LYS A 88 -16.72 -22.18 17.97
#